data_0c99dce8e72f5e6cefe0619624e84490
#
_entry.id   0c99dce8e72f5e6cefe0619624e84490
#
_cell.length_a   1.000
_cell.length_b   1.000
_cell.length_c   1.000
_cell.angle_alpha   90.00
_cell.angle_beta   90.00
_cell.angle_gamma   90.00
#
_symmetry.space_group_name_H-M   'P 1'
#
loop_
_entity.id
_entity.type
_entity.pdbx_description
1 polymer ?
#
loop_
_entity_poly.entity_id
_entity_poly.type
_entity_poly.pdbx_seq_one_letter_code
_entity_poly.pdbx_strand_id
1 'polypeptide(L)'
;MSVSYRLPDGATMEFDQPASALEIAGRISKKLAKQALAAKADGRLTDVYLPLTDGSEVEIITREHEDALELIRHDAAHVMAEAVQELFPDTQVTIGPTIENGFYYDFYREAPFTPDDLGAIEKRMQEIVRRNEDIRREVWDRDEAVSFFLKQGEDFKAEIIRDLPADQEVSLYRQGDFIDLCRGPHLPATSKLGDGFKLMKVAGAYWRGNADNAQLQRIYGTAWRDKKELNAYLKQLEEAEKRDHRKLAREMGLFHIQQEAVGSMFWHPKGWRLRKNLENYIRNKMVKYDYEEVATPQLMDRILWEKSGHWDKYGDDMFTVCTHDDREMAIKPMNCPGHVQIFNQGIKSYRDLPIRMGEFTALFRNEAHG
;
A
#
# COMPACT_ATOMS: atom_id res chain seq x y z
N MET A 1 24.61 -26.56 27.42
CA MET A 1 23.16 -26.81 27.56
C MET A 1 22.62 -26.95 26.15
N SER A 2 21.95 -28.06 25.85
CA SER A 2 21.30 -28.21 24.54
C SER A 2 20.17 -27.20 24.39
N VAL A 3 20.05 -26.66 23.21
CA VAL A 3 19.01 -25.70 22.78
C VAL A 3 18.06 -26.43 21.87
N SER A 4 16.76 -26.23 22.01
CA SER A 4 15.73 -26.93 21.24
C SER A 4 14.84 -25.98 20.47
N TYR A 5 14.40 -26.39 19.29
CA TYR A 5 13.50 -25.64 18.42
C TYR A 5 12.34 -26.49 17.98
N ARG A 6 11.12 -25.94 17.94
CA ARG A 6 9.92 -26.61 17.43
C ARG A 6 9.70 -26.22 15.97
N LEU A 7 9.38 -27.20 15.16
CA LEU A 7 8.98 -27.00 13.77
C LEU A 7 7.46 -26.99 13.62
N PRO A 8 6.90 -26.44 12.53
CA PRO A 8 5.45 -26.34 12.33
C PRO A 8 4.72 -27.69 12.30
N ASP A 9 5.42 -28.79 12.00
CA ASP A 9 4.90 -30.16 12.04
C ASP A 9 4.90 -30.77 13.44
N GLY A 10 5.34 -30.02 14.47
CA GLY A 10 5.47 -30.45 15.84
C GLY A 10 6.76 -31.20 16.18
N ALA A 11 7.65 -31.43 15.22
CA ALA A 11 8.97 -32.03 15.46
C ALA A 11 9.86 -31.08 16.26
N THR A 12 10.70 -31.63 17.12
CA THR A 12 11.70 -30.88 17.92
C THR A 12 13.11 -31.22 17.44
N MET A 13 13.93 -30.19 17.27
CA MET A 13 15.34 -30.35 16.88
C MET A 13 16.22 -29.78 17.99
N GLU A 14 17.26 -30.55 18.41
CA GLU A 14 18.21 -30.15 19.42
C GLU A 14 19.55 -29.77 18.80
N PHE A 15 20.19 -28.74 19.37
CA PHE A 15 21.51 -28.23 19.00
C PHE A 15 22.35 -28.02 20.26
N ASP A 16 23.67 -28.12 20.13
CA ASP A 16 24.62 -27.96 21.25
C ASP A 16 24.76 -26.47 21.66
N GLN A 17 24.39 -25.54 20.78
CA GLN A 17 24.45 -24.09 20.97
C GLN A 17 23.30 -23.41 20.20
N PRO A 18 22.96 -22.13 20.47
CA PRO A 18 21.98 -21.39 19.72
C PRO A 18 22.25 -21.46 18.23
N ALA A 19 21.26 -21.93 17.45
CA ALA A 19 21.32 -22.09 16.01
C ALA A 19 20.51 -21.02 15.30
N SER A 20 20.96 -20.67 14.10
CA SER A 20 20.20 -19.85 13.18
C SER A 20 19.16 -20.69 12.42
N ALA A 21 18.14 -20.01 11.87
CA ALA A 21 17.16 -20.68 11.03
C ALA A 21 17.80 -21.33 9.78
N LEU A 22 18.91 -20.78 9.28
CA LEU A 22 19.66 -21.36 8.16
C LEU A 22 20.30 -22.70 8.54
N GLU A 23 20.86 -22.81 9.75
CA GLU A 23 21.43 -24.06 10.26
C GLU A 23 20.33 -25.11 10.51
N ILE A 24 19.18 -24.70 11.05
CA ILE A 24 18.01 -25.56 11.21
C ILE A 24 17.54 -26.08 9.85
N ALA A 25 17.38 -25.19 8.85
CA ALA A 25 17.01 -25.54 7.49
C ALA A 25 18.03 -26.51 6.84
N GLY A 26 19.33 -26.27 7.10
CA GLY A 26 20.44 -27.12 6.62
C GLY A 26 20.40 -28.54 7.19
N ARG A 27 20.00 -28.68 8.45
CA ARG A 27 19.86 -29.98 9.12
C ARG A 27 18.62 -30.74 8.63
N ILE A 28 17.54 -30.02 8.23
CA ILE A 28 16.37 -30.62 7.59
C ILE A 28 16.73 -31.09 6.17
N SER A 29 17.25 -30.17 5.34
CA SER A 29 17.76 -30.52 4.01
C SER A 29 18.62 -29.40 3.41
N LYS A 30 19.64 -29.78 2.62
CA LYS A 30 20.44 -28.81 1.84
C LYS A 30 19.59 -27.98 0.87
N LYS A 31 18.49 -28.56 0.35
CA LYS A 31 17.57 -27.88 -0.56
C LYS A 31 16.84 -26.77 0.18
N LEU A 32 16.31 -27.03 1.38
CA LEU A 32 15.60 -26.05 2.19
C LEU A 32 16.50 -24.89 2.58
N ALA A 33 17.72 -25.16 3.06
CA ALA A 33 18.70 -24.13 3.37
C ALA A 33 19.00 -23.21 2.16
N LYS A 34 19.12 -23.79 0.96
CA LYS A 34 19.32 -23.02 -0.26
C LYS A 34 18.11 -22.15 -0.65
N GLN A 35 16.90 -22.58 -0.29
CA GLN A 35 15.65 -21.90 -0.60
C GLN A 35 15.21 -20.90 0.49
N ALA A 36 15.78 -20.97 1.69
CA ALA A 36 15.46 -20.10 2.79
C ALA A 36 15.73 -18.63 2.45
N LEU A 37 14.77 -17.77 2.73
CA LEU A 37 14.83 -16.33 2.55
C LEU A 37 14.85 -15.60 3.88
N ALA A 38 14.06 -16.07 4.85
CA ALA A 38 13.94 -15.58 6.21
C ALA A 38 13.42 -16.71 7.09
N ALA A 39 13.13 -16.42 8.34
CA ALA A 39 12.39 -17.32 9.23
C ALA A 39 11.31 -16.57 9.99
N LYS A 40 10.34 -17.32 10.50
CA LYS A 40 9.40 -16.85 11.51
C LYS A 40 9.72 -17.55 12.82
N ALA A 41 10.12 -16.78 13.82
CA ALA A 41 10.40 -17.29 15.18
C ALA A 41 9.28 -16.77 16.09
N ASP A 42 8.53 -17.68 16.72
CA ASP A 42 7.38 -17.37 17.56
C ASP A 42 6.39 -16.37 16.88
N GLY A 43 6.15 -16.58 15.59
CA GLY A 43 5.26 -15.75 14.77
C GLY A 43 5.86 -14.43 14.27
N ARG A 44 7.13 -14.11 14.58
CA ARG A 44 7.81 -12.88 14.12
C ARG A 44 8.85 -13.19 13.06
N LEU A 45 8.82 -12.43 11.96
CA LEU A 45 9.84 -12.52 10.92
C LEU A 45 11.21 -12.10 11.44
N THR A 46 12.24 -12.86 11.07
CA THR A 46 13.63 -12.62 11.42
C THR A 46 14.57 -13.03 10.30
N ASP A 47 15.78 -12.46 10.30
CA ASP A 47 16.83 -12.85 9.36
C ASP A 47 17.22 -14.32 9.54
N VAL A 48 17.41 -15.02 8.43
CA VAL A 48 17.64 -16.47 8.42
C VAL A 48 18.95 -16.90 9.11
N TYR A 49 19.90 -15.97 9.29
CA TYR A 49 21.22 -16.24 9.86
C TYR A 49 21.39 -15.76 11.31
N LEU A 50 20.40 -15.08 11.88
CA LEU A 50 20.47 -14.68 13.29
C LEU A 50 20.23 -15.89 14.21
N PRO A 51 21.00 -16.01 15.32
CA PRO A 51 20.75 -17.04 16.32
C PRO A 51 19.36 -16.87 16.95
N LEU A 52 18.65 -17.99 17.09
CA LEU A 52 17.30 -18.02 17.64
C LEU A 52 17.30 -18.36 19.13
N THR A 53 16.27 -17.92 19.83
CA THR A 53 16.07 -18.19 21.24
C THR A 53 15.71 -19.67 21.48
N ASP A 54 16.22 -20.27 22.58
CA ASP A 54 15.84 -21.62 22.98
C ASP A 54 14.33 -21.77 23.18
N GLY A 55 13.76 -22.86 22.69
CA GLY A 55 12.35 -23.18 22.78
C GLY A 55 11.47 -22.52 21.73
N SER A 56 12.03 -21.68 20.84
CA SER A 56 11.25 -21.00 19.80
C SER A 56 10.61 -21.98 18.82
N GLU A 57 9.42 -21.62 18.37
CA GLU A 57 8.77 -22.21 17.20
C GLU A 57 9.32 -21.56 15.92
N VAL A 58 9.87 -22.38 15.00
CA VAL A 58 10.63 -21.90 13.85
C VAL A 58 10.03 -22.38 12.56
N GLU A 59 9.57 -21.46 11.72
CA GLU A 59 9.11 -21.70 10.37
C GLU A 59 10.09 -21.09 9.36
N ILE A 60 10.53 -21.86 8.37
CA ILE A 60 11.45 -21.39 7.34
C ILE A 60 10.66 -20.79 6.20
N ILE A 61 10.88 -19.50 5.94
CA ILE A 61 10.24 -18.77 4.85
C ILE A 61 11.01 -19.01 3.57
N THR A 62 10.35 -19.64 2.61
CA THR A 62 10.84 -19.82 1.25
C THR A 62 10.11 -18.89 0.30
N ARG A 63 10.52 -18.83 -0.97
CA ARG A 63 9.93 -17.94 -1.98
C ARG A 63 8.42 -18.14 -2.20
N GLU A 64 7.92 -19.35 -1.96
CA GLU A 64 6.50 -19.69 -2.12
C GLU A 64 5.63 -19.30 -0.91
N HIS A 65 6.25 -18.94 0.21
CA HIS A 65 5.54 -18.53 1.42
C HIS A 65 4.82 -17.18 1.21
N GLU A 66 3.71 -16.95 1.90
CA GLU A 66 2.93 -15.71 1.79
C GLU A 66 3.74 -14.47 2.19
N ASP A 67 4.54 -14.55 3.26
CA ASP A 67 5.36 -13.44 3.75
C ASP A 67 6.58 -13.14 2.85
N ALA A 68 6.95 -14.03 1.92
CA ALA A 68 8.12 -13.83 1.06
C ALA A 68 7.99 -12.61 0.15
N LEU A 69 6.78 -12.27 -0.26
CA LEU A 69 6.56 -11.19 -1.20
C LEU A 69 6.85 -9.81 -0.57
N GLU A 70 6.54 -9.65 0.70
CA GLU A 70 6.87 -8.43 1.44
C GLU A 70 8.39 -8.25 1.56
N LEU A 71 9.12 -9.32 1.93
CA LEU A 71 10.59 -9.31 1.96
C LEU A 71 11.20 -8.97 0.59
N ILE A 72 10.71 -9.60 -0.48
CA ILE A 72 11.18 -9.34 -1.84
C ILE A 72 10.97 -7.87 -2.23
N ARG A 73 9.83 -7.27 -1.89
CA ARG A 73 9.54 -5.86 -2.14
C ARG A 73 10.42 -4.94 -1.31
N HIS A 74 10.65 -5.30 -0.06
CA HIS A 74 11.51 -4.55 0.84
C HIS A 74 12.96 -4.49 0.32
N ASP A 75 13.52 -5.64 -0.02
CA ASP A 75 14.89 -5.69 -0.56
C ASP A 75 15.00 -5.08 -1.96
N ALA A 76 13.94 -5.14 -2.77
CA ALA A 76 13.91 -4.43 -4.04
C ALA A 76 14.06 -2.90 -3.85
N ALA A 77 13.50 -2.34 -2.76
CA ALA A 77 13.67 -0.94 -2.41
C ALA A 77 15.14 -0.62 -2.04
N HIS A 78 15.81 -1.48 -1.26
CA HIS A 78 17.20 -1.30 -0.89
C HIS A 78 18.15 -1.48 -2.08
N VAL A 79 17.93 -2.48 -2.93
CA VAL A 79 18.70 -2.68 -4.17
C VAL A 79 18.50 -1.51 -5.13
N MET A 80 17.31 -0.90 -5.16
CA MET A 80 17.09 0.34 -5.92
C MET A 80 17.86 1.51 -5.32
N ALA A 81 17.90 1.66 -3.99
CA ALA A 81 18.64 2.72 -3.32
C ALA A 81 20.15 2.62 -3.60
N GLU A 82 20.73 1.41 -3.52
CA GLU A 82 22.12 1.16 -3.92
C GLU A 82 22.35 1.51 -5.38
N ALA A 83 21.48 1.04 -6.30
CA ALA A 83 21.61 1.33 -7.72
C ALA A 83 21.57 2.84 -8.03
N VAL A 84 20.72 3.59 -7.31
CA VAL A 84 20.63 5.05 -7.44
C VAL A 84 21.91 5.71 -6.96
N GLN A 85 22.44 5.36 -5.79
CA GLN A 85 23.67 5.93 -5.27
C GLN A 85 24.89 5.62 -6.15
N GLU A 86 24.99 4.40 -6.70
CA GLU A 86 26.06 4.05 -7.62
C GLU A 86 26.03 4.85 -8.93
N LEU A 87 24.84 5.16 -9.44
CA LEU A 87 24.68 5.93 -10.69
C LEU A 87 24.69 7.44 -10.47
N PHE A 88 24.24 7.87 -9.30
CA PHE A 88 24.06 9.27 -8.94
C PHE A 88 24.62 9.54 -7.53
N PRO A 89 25.96 9.63 -7.36
CA PRO A 89 26.61 9.70 -6.05
C PRO A 89 26.18 10.87 -5.16
N ASP A 90 25.67 11.97 -5.76
CA ASP A 90 25.21 13.15 -5.01
C ASP A 90 23.74 13.03 -4.52
N THR A 91 23.14 11.84 -4.66
CA THR A 91 21.76 11.60 -4.25
C THR A 91 21.70 11.07 -2.82
N GLN A 92 20.97 11.76 -1.93
CA GLN A 92 20.71 11.27 -0.59
C GLN A 92 19.51 10.32 -0.58
N VAL A 93 19.64 9.22 0.15
CA VAL A 93 18.55 8.25 0.36
C VAL A 93 17.79 8.58 1.65
N THR A 94 16.48 8.42 1.65
CA THR A 94 15.66 8.72 2.83
C THR A 94 14.98 7.47 3.39
N ILE A 95 13.78 7.15 2.92
CA ILE A 95 13.00 5.97 3.33
C ILE A 95 12.41 5.26 2.13
N GLY A 96 12.29 3.92 2.22
CA GLY A 96 11.76 3.06 1.17
C GLY A 96 10.83 1.97 1.67
N PRO A 97 9.56 2.30 2.03
CA PRO A 97 8.61 1.30 2.50
C PRO A 97 8.04 0.46 1.35
N THR A 98 7.54 -0.72 1.73
CA THR A 98 6.69 -1.54 0.87
C THR A 98 5.27 -0.97 0.79
N ILE A 99 4.60 -1.26 -0.32
CA ILE A 99 3.18 -0.96 -0.54
C ILE A 99 2.49 -2.20 -1.11
N GLU A 100 1.15 -2.19 -1.19
CA GLU A 100 0.33 -3.37 -1.53
C GLU A 100 0.85 -4.17 -2.74
N ASN A 101 1.22 -3.50 -3.85
CA ASN A 101 1.69 -4.17 -5.07
C ASN A 101 3.09 -3.74 -5.50
N GLY A 102 3.92 -3.29 -4.56
CA GLY A 102 5.25 -2.83 -4.89
C GLY A 102 6.00 -2.19 -3.73
N PHE A 103 6.80 -1.23 -4.07
CA PHE A 103 7.62 -0.47 -3.14
C PHE A 103 7.88 0.92 -3.72
N TYR A 104 8.37 1.82 -2.89
CA TYR A 104 8.98 3.05 -3.37
C TYR A 104 10.21 3.38 -2.52
N TYR A 105 11.00 4.34 -3.00
CA TYR A 105 12.05 4.96 -2.22
C TYR A 105 12.09 6.46 -2.52
N ASP A 106 12.28 7.27 -1.48
CA ASP A 106 12.36 8.71 -1.57
C ASP A 106 13.83 9.14 -1.61
N PHE A 107 14.15 10.00 -2.57
CA PHE A 107 15.49 10.50 -2.82
C PHE A 107 15.51 12.02 -2.78
N TYR A 108 16.55 12.58 -2.20
CA TYR A 108 16.84 14.01 -2.35
C TYR A 108 17.95 14.20 -3.37
N ARG A 109 17.67 14.96 -4.42
CA ARG A 109 18.58 15.26 -5.51
C ARG A 109 18.16 16.57 -6.17
N GLU A 110 19.13 17.45 -6.51
CA GLU A 110 18.83 18.73 -7.19
C GLU A 110 18.26 18.51 -8.60
N ALA A 111 18.90 17.64 -9.40
CA ALA A 111 18.44 17.33 -10.74
C ALA A 111 17.29 16.30 -10.71
N PRO A 112 16.18 16.54 -11.44
CA PRO A 112 15.07 15.59 -11.47
C PRO A 112 15.45 14.28 -12.18
N PHE A 113 14.92 13.15 -11.68
CA PHE A 113 14.97 11.88 -12.41
C PHE A 113 14.08 11.96 -13.64
N THR A 114 14.58 11.39 -14.72
CA THR A 114 13.88 11.26 -16.00
C THR A 114 13.37 9.83 -16.21
N PRO A 115 12.42 9.59 -17.13
CA PRO A 115 12.02 8.23 -17.50
C PRO A 115 13.18 7.36 -18.02
N ASP A 116 14.19 7.95 -18.65
CA ASP A 116 15.38 7.23 -19.14
C ASP A 116 16.27 6.74 -17.99
N ASP A 117 16.34 7.52 -16.89
CA ASP A 117 17.07 7.13 -15.69
C ASP A 117 16.48 5.86 -15.06
N LEU A 118 15.15 5.66 -15.10
CA LEU A 118 14.53 4.44 -14.58
C LEU A 118 15.06 3.18 -15.27
N GLY A 119 15.27 3.25 -16.58
CA GLY A 119 15.86 2.13 -17.33
C GLY A 119 17.30 1.84 -16.93
N ALA A 120 18.10 2.88 -16.68
CA ALA A 120 19.48 2.75 -16.21
C ALA A 120 19.55 2.19 -14.78
N ILE A 121 18.70 2.68 -13.88
CA ILE A 121 18.60 2.19 -12.50
C ILE A 121 18.17 0.73 -12.48
N GLU A 122 17.13 0.35 -13.23
CA GLU A 122 16.65 -1.04 -13.30
C GLU A 122 17.76 -1.99 -13.80
N LYS A 123 18.52 -1.58 -14.81
CA LYS A 123 19.68 -2.33 -15.28
C LYS A 123 20.76 -2.49 -14.20
N ARG A 124 21.04 -1.42 -13.46
CA ARG A 124 21.99 -1.45 -12.35
C ARG A 124 21.49 -2.37 -11.21
N MET A 125 20.21 -2.32 -10.86
CA MET A 125 19.61 -3.27 -9.90
C MET A 125 19.83 -4.72 -10.34
N GLN A 126 19.66 -5.04 -11.63
CA GLN A 126 19.94 -6.39 -12.16
C GLN A 126 21.42 -6.77 -12.04
N GLU A 127 22.34 -5.82 -12.19
CA GLU A 127 23.78 -6.02 -12.00
C GLU A 127 24.10 -6.34 -10.54
N ILE A 128 23.53 -5.57 -9.58
CA ILE A 128 23.67 -5.80 -8.13
C ILE A 128 23.14 -7.18 -7.75
N VAL A 129 21.95 -7.57 -8.23
CA VAL A 129 21.40 -8.92 -7.99
C VAL A 129 22.36 -10.01 -8.45
N ARG A 130 23.06 -9.82 -9.58
CA ARG A 130 24.03 -10.80 -10.10
C ARG A 130 25.33 -10.86 -9.30
N ARG A 131 25.70 -9.80 -8.57
CA ARG A 131 26.89 -9.79 -7.71
C ARG A 131 26.76 -10.80 -6.56
N ASN A 132 25.51 -11.13 -6.15
CA ASN A 132 25.21 -12.06 -5.07
C ASN A 132 25.89 -11.65 -3.75
N GLU A 133 25.80 -10.40 -3.40
CA GLU A 133 26.36 -9.85 -2.18
C GLU A 133 25.52 -10.29 -0.97
N ASP A 134 26.19 -10.67 0.11
CA ASP A 134 25.54 -11.01 1.35
C ASP A 134 24.88 -9.77 1.97
N ILE A 135 23.68 -9.93 2.51
CA ILE A 135 23.00 -8.87 3.28
C ILE A 135 23.13 -9.23 4.76
N ARG A 136 23.73 -8.33 5.55
CA ARG A 136 24.03 -8.56 6.95
C ARG A 136 23.56 -7.43 7.84
N ARG A 137 22.90 -7.80 8.94
CA ARG A 137 22.47 -6.87 9.98
C ARG A 137 23.65 -6.51 10.86
N GLU A 138 23.81 -5.23 11.13
CA GLU A 138 24.78 -4.65 12.06
C GLU A 138 24.01 -3.80 13.09
N VAL A 139 24.44 -3.84 14.34
CA VAL A 139 23.91 -2.96 15.40
C VAL A 139 25.01 -1.98 15.75
N TRP A 140 24.70 -0.71 15.62
CA TRP A 140 25.68 0.35 15.86
C TRP A 140 25.28 1.26 17.02
N ASP A 141 26.28 1.88 17.65
CA ASP A 141 26.02 3.01 18.52
C ASP A 141 25.36 4.15 17.73
N ARG A 142 24.46 4.88 18.37
CA ARG A 142 23.68 5.95 17.75
C ARG A 142 24.56 7.08 17.21
N ASP A 143 25.50 7.54 18.03
CA ASP A 143 26.36 8.68 17.67
C ASP A 143 27.35 8.26 16.57
N GLU A 144 27.81 7.01 16.60
CA GLU A 144 28.64 6.43 15.56
C GLU A 144 27.88 6.36 14.23
N ALA A 145 26.65 5.86 14.23
CA ALA A 145 25.79 5.80 13.04
C ALA A 145 25.49 7.18 12.47
N VAL A 146 25.12 8.14 13.31
CA VAL A 146 24.90 9.54 12.89
C VAL A 146 26.16 10.13 12.24
N SER A 147 27.33 9.92 12.89
CA SER A 147 28.60 10.44 12.38
C SER A 147 28.99 9.81 11.04
N PHE A 148 28.68 8.53 10.87
CA PHE A 148 28.91 7.80 9.62
C PHE A 148 28.08 8.38 8.49
N PHE A 149 26.74 8.48 8.66
CA PHE A 149 25.87 8.99 7.60
C PHE A 149 26.14 10.45 7.26
N LEU A 150 26.48 11.31 8.21
CA LEU A 150 26.90 12.69 7.94
C LEU A 150 28.17 12.75 7.09
N LYS A 151 29.17 11.87 7.33
CA LYS A 151 30.37 11.79 6.51
C LYS A 151 30.11 11.31 5.08
N GLN A 152 29.03 10.53 4.89
CA GLN A 152 28.58 10.10 3.56
C GLN A 152 27.71 11.15 2.86
N GLY A 153 27.37 12.26 3.52
CA GLY A 153 26.46 13.27 2.99
C GLY A 153 24.98 12.90 3.10
N GLU A 154 24.64 11.91 3.92
CA GLU A 154 23.28 11.39 4.12
C GLU A 154 22.59 12.07 5.31
N ASP A 155 22.32 13.38 5.18
CA ASP A 155 21.76 14.20 6.26
C ASP A 155 20.40 13.70 6.75
N PHE A 156 19.53 13.24 5.83
CA PHE A 156 18.21 12.73 6.16
C PHE A 156 18.28 11.43 6.99
N LYS A 157 19.25 10.54 6.70
CA LYS A 157 19.47 9.34 7.52
C LYS A 157 19.95 9.71 8.93
N ALA A 158 20.88 10.64 9.02
CA ALA A 158 21.37 11.15 10.31
C ALA A 158 20.23 11.79 11.14
N GLU A 159 19.32 12.54 10.49
CA GLU A 159 18.13 13.11 11.13
C GLU A 159 17.19 12.00 11.64
N ILE A 160 16.87 11.00 10.81
CA ILE A 160 16.02 9.88 11.21
C ILE A 160 16.60 9.18 12.46
N ILE A 161 17.92 8.90 12.48
CA ILE A 161 18.56 8.20 13.60
C ILE A 161 18.49 9.03 14.89
N ARG A 162 18.65 10.35 14.81
CA ARG A 162 18.52 11.26 15.96
C ARG A 162 17.12 11.25 16.56
N ASP A 163 16.09 11.11 15.70
CA ASP A 163 14.69 11.14 16.10
C ASP A 163 14.17 9.79 16.62
N LEU A 164 14.95 8.70 16.48
CA LEU A 164 14.57 7.42 17.07
C LEU A 164 14.47 7.52 18.61
N PRO A 165 13.51 6.85 19.26
CA PRO A 165 13.43 6.76 20.72
C PRO A 165 14.76 6.35 21.33
N ALA A 166 15.11 6.90 22.53
CA ALA A 166 16.43 6.70 23.14
C ALA A 166 16.76 5.23 23.45
N ASP A 167 15.73 4.44 23.72
CA ASP A 167 15.81 2.99 24.00
C ASP A 167 15.78 2.11 22.76
N GLN A 168 15.56 2.70 21.58
CA GLN A 168 15.52 1.95 20.32
C GLN A 168 16.94 1.67 19.82
N GLU A 169 17.19 0.39 19.53
CA GLU A 169 18.42 -0.08 18.88
C GLU A 169 18.54 0.49 17.46
N VAL A 170 19.72 0.93 17.07
CA VAL A 170 20.03 1.38 15.72
C VAL A 170 20.58 0.20 14.93
N SER A 171 19.73 -0.38 14.10
CA SER A 171 20.10 -1.48 13.20
C SER A 171 20.32 -0.97 11.78
N LEU A 172 21.43 -1.41 11.20
CA LEU A 172 21.83 -1.13 9.83
C LEU A 172 21.92 -2.44 9.06
N TYR A 173 21.72 -2.37 7.76
CA TYR A 173 21.94 -3.51 6.88
C TYR A 173 22.95 -3.16 5.81
N ARG A 174 23.97 -4.01 5.72
CA ARG A 174 25.06 -3.89 4.75
C ARG A 174 24.84 -4.91 3.64
N GLN A 175 24.93 -4.43 2.39
CA GLN A 175 25.03 -5.25 1.19
C GLN A 175 26.19 -4.71 0.32
N GLY A 176 27.26 -5.50 0.20
CA GLY A 176 28.50 -4.99 -0.42
C GLY A 176 29.03 -3.75 0.29
N ASP A 177 29.23 -2.68 -0.47
CA ASP A 177 29.65 -1.38 0.05
C ASP A 177 28.48 -0.49 0.50
N PHE A 178 27.26 -0.82 0.09
CA PHE A 178 26.05 -0.09 0.48
C PHE A 178 25.63 -0.45 1.91
N ILE A 179 25.27 0.57 2.70
CA ILE A 179 24.74 0.39 4.05
C ILE A 179 23.54 1.30 4.25
N ASP A 180 22.47 0.75 4.81
CA ASP A 180 21.23 1.48 5.03
C ASP A 180 20.66 1.27 6.43
N LEU A 181 19.96 2.30 6.94
CA LEU A 181 19.19 2.23 8.19
C LEU A 181 17.92 1.42 7.96
N CYS A 182 17.80 0.28 8.60
CA CYS A 182 16.63 -0.56 8.49
C CYS A 182 16.40 -1.43 9.72
N ARG A 183 15.14 -1.75 9.99
CA ARG A 183 14.75 -2.67 11.06
C ARG A 183 14.82 -4.13 10.62
N GLY A 184 14.76 -4.38 9.32
CA GLY A 184 14.70 -5.71 8.74
C GLY A 184 13.37 -6.44 8.98
N PRO A 185 13.31 -7.76 8.77
CA PRO A 185 14.41 -8.58 8.24
C PRO A 185 14.64 -8.38 6.73
N HIS A 186 15.76 -8.91 6.23
CA HIS A 186 16.17 -8.89 4.84
C HIS A 186 16.40 -10.27 4.26
N LEU A 187 16.45 -10.35 2.93
CA LEU A 187 16.93 -11.53 2.21
C LEU A 187 18.41 -11.80 2.58
N PRO A 188 18.87 -13.07 2.55
CA PRO A 188 20.24 -13.39 2.94
C PRO A 188 21.32 -12.90 1.97
N ALA A 189 20.94 -12.60 0.73
CA ALA A 189 21.84 -12.06 -0.30
C ALA A 189 21.04 -11.40 -1.44
N THR A 190 21.67 -10.44 -2.14
CA THR A 190 21.02 -9.69 -3.24
C THR A 190 20.49 -10.58 -4.34
N SER A 191 21.15 -11.71 -4.64
CA SER A 191 20.68 -12.69 -5.64
C SER A 191 19.33 -13.32 -5.32
N LYS A 192 18.92 -13.31 -4.05
CA LYS A 192 17.62 -13.84 -3.63
C LYS A 192 16.46 -12.95 -4.04
N LEU A 193 16.72 -11.70 -4.42
CA LEU A 193 15.70 -10.82 -5.02
C LEU A 193 15.21 -11.43 -6.37
N GLY A 194 16.12 -11.95 -7.20
CA GLY A 194 15.78 -12.47 -8.51
C GLY A 194 15.54 -11.35 -9.54
N ASP A 195 14.81 -11.67 -10.62
CA ASP A 195 14.55 -10.77 -11.77
C ASP A 195 13.07 -10.34 -11.89
N GLY A 196 12.27 -10.61 -10.86
CA GLY A 196 10.83 -10.35 -10.83
C GLY A 196 10.47 -8.92 -10.42
N PHE A 197 11.25 -7.90 -10.78
CA PHE A 197 10.99 -6.50 -10.43
C PHE A 197 10.99 -5.55 -11.64
N LYS A 198 10.36 -4.40 -11.48
CA LYS A 198 10.31 -3.33 -12.49
C LYS A 198 10.12 -1.96 -11.82
N LEU A 199 10.82 -0.95 -12.30
CA LEU A 199 10.57 0.43 -11.94
C LEU A 199 9.42 0.99 -12.77
N MET A 200 8.50 1.73 -12.12
CA MET A 200 7.23 2.10 -12.74
C MET A 200 7.14 3.57 -13.09
N LYS A 201 7.44 4.47 -12.15
CA LYS A 201 7.31 5.91 -12.33
C LYS A 201 8.09 6.71 -11.30
N VAL A 202 8.33 7.98 -11.62
CA VAL A 202 8.79 8.99 -10.67
C VAL A 202 7.63 9.91 -10.29
N ALA A 203 7.58 10.36 -9.04
CA ALA A 203 6.64 11.36 -8.56
C ALA A 203 7.35 12.30 -7.56
N GLY A 204 6.81 13.51 -7.38
CA GLY A 204 7.23 14.38 -6.28
C GLY A 204 6.74 13.88 -4.93
N ALA A 205 7.53 14.15 -3.90
CA ALA A 205 7.17 13.95 -2.50
C ALA A 205 7.76 15.09 -1.67
N TYR A 206 7.35 15.19 -0.40
CA TYR A 206 7.94 16.14 0.53
C TYR A 206 8.46 15.39 1.75
N TRP A 207 9.58 15.83 2.28
CA TRP A 207 10.13 15.26 3.49
C TRP A 207 9.10 15.27 4.62
N ARG A 208 8.85 14.10 5.23
CA ARG A 208 7.83 13.87 6.27
C ARG A 208 6.41 14.30 5.87
N GLY A 209 6.10 14.35 4.58
CA GLY A 209 4.77 14.70 4.07
C GLY A 209 4.38 16.17 4.25
N ASN A 210 5.29 17.04 4.66
CA ASN A 210 5.03 18.46 4.84
C ASN A 210 5.56 19.26 3.65
N ALA A 211 4.70 20.04 3.00
CA ALA A 211 5.03 20.85 1.82
C ALA A 211 6.06 21.99 2.09
N ASP A 212 6.26 22.37 3.35
CA ASP A 212 7.26 23.37 3.76
C ASP A 212 8.67 22.78 3.87
N ASN A 213 8.80 21.44 3.84
CA ASN A 213 10.08 20.74 3.93
C ASN A 213 10.68 20.51 2.54
N ALA A 214 11.89 19.93 2.52
CA ALA A 214 12.61 19.60 1.29
C ALA A 214 11.74 18.75 0.33
N GLN A 215 11.76 19.14 -0.94
CA GLN A 215 11.10 18.38 -1.99
C GLN A 215 11.95 17.16 -2.32
N LEU A 216 11.33 15.99 -2.31
CA LEU A 216 11.94 14.72 -2.62
C LEU A 216 11.42 14.20 -3.97
N GLN A 217 12.14 13.26 -4.51
CA GLN A 217 11.76 12.52 -5.70
C GLN A 217 11.51 11.07 -5.30
N ARG A 218 10.29 10.59 -5.54
CA ARG A 218 9.86 9.24 -5.21
C ARG A 218 9.90 8.36 -6.43
N ILE A 219 10.69 7.30 -6.40
CA ILE A 219 10.68 6.28 -7.44
C ILE A 219 9.81 5.11 -6.97
N TYR A 220 8.80 4.79 -7.76
CA TYR A 220 7.94 3.64 -7.53
C TYR A 220 8.44 2.43 -8.32
N GLY A 221 8.43 1.27 -7.67
CA GLY A 221 8.70 -0.01 -8.28
C GLY A 221 7.69 -1.07 -7.87
N THR A 222 7.71 -2.18 -8.58
CA THR A 222 6.96 -3.39 -8.24
C THR A 222 7.90 -4.57 -8.20
N ALA A 223 7.67 -5.53 -7.29
CA ALA A 223 8.46 -6.75 -7.21
C ALA A 223 7.58 -7.95 -6.85
N TRP A 224 7.90 -9.08 -7.46
CA TRP A 224 7.13 -10.32 -7.46
C TRP A 224 8.07 -11.51 -7.24
N ARG A 225 7.52 -12.68 -6.92
CA ARG A 225 8.32 -13.88 -6.68
C ARG A 225 9.21 -14.24 -7.85
N ASP A 226 8.72 -14.04 -9.06
CA ASP A 226 9.45 -14.32 -10.30
C ASP A 226 8.97 -13.41 -11.45
N LYS A 227 9.64 -13.56 -12.60
CA LYS A 227 9.31 -12.81 -13.81
C LYS A 227 7.94 -13.17 -14.39
N LYS A 228 7.42 -14.37 -14.12
CA LYS A 228 6.10 -14.79 -14.57
C LYS A 228 4.99 -14.04 -13.85
N GLU A 229 5.09 -13.93 -12.51
CA GLU A 229 4.17 -13.13 -11.70
C GLU A 229 4.26 -11.63 -12.06
N LEU A 230 5.48 -11.11 -12.22
CA LEU A 230 5.68 -9.74 -12.70
C LEU A 230 4.97 -9.48 -14.03
N ASN A 231 5.17 -10.33 -15.03
CA ASN A 231 4.55 -10.18 -16.34
C ASN A 231 3.01 -10.27 -16.27
N ALA A 232 2.48 -11.16 -15.40
CA ALA A 232 1.05 -11.27 -15.18
C ALA A 232 0.47 -9.95 -14.60
N TYR A 233 1.16 -9.35 -13.63
CA TYR A 233 0.78 -8.07 -13.05
C TYR A 233 0.86 -6.91 -14.05
N LEU A 234 1.95 -6.82 -14.82
CA LEU A 234 2.09 -5.79 -15.85
C LEU A 234 1.00 -5.90 -16.92
N LYS A 235 0.65 -7.12 -17.32
CA LYS A 235 -0.48 -7.36 -18.23
C LYS A 235 -1.82 -6.93 -17.61
N GLN A 236 -2.02 -7.20 -16.32
CA GLN A 236 -3.21 -6.75 -15.61
C GLN A 236 -3.31 -5.21 -15.61
N LEU A 237 -2.21 -4.50 -15.38
CA LEU A 237 -2.18 -3.02 -15.44
C LEU A 237 -2.49 -2.51 -16.85
N GLU A 238 -1.89 -3.10 -17.89
CA GLU A 238 -2.18 -2.75 -19.30
C GLU A 238 -3.67 -2.94 -19.63
N GLU A 239 -4.25 -4.06 -19.20
CA GLU A 239 -5.68 -4.33 -19.40
C GLU A 239 -6.56 -3.37 -18.59
N ALA A 240 -6.14 -2.99 -17.38
CA ALA A 240 -6.85 -1.98 -16.58
C ALA A 240 -6.81 -0.61 -17.25
N GLU A 241 -5.67 -0.19 -17.80
CA GLU A 241 -5.53 1.06 -18.54
C GLU A 241 -6.41 1.09 -19.80
N LYS A 242 -6.46 -0.03 -20.55
CA LYS A 242 -7.39 -0.15 -21.71
C LYS A 242 -8.86 -0.02 -21.32
N ARG A 243 -9.19 -0.37 -20.06
CA ARG A 243 -10.55 -0.32 -19.52
C ARG A 243 -10.82 0.92 -18.66
N ASP A 244 -9.92 1.89 -18.62
CA ASP A 244 -10.14 3.13 -17.90
C ASP A 244 -11.41 3.82 -18.41
N HIS A 245 -12.38 3.99 -17.51
CA HIS A 245 -13.69 4.56 -17.84
C HIS A 245 -13.59 5.98 -18.41
N ARG A 246 -12.59 6.77 -18.01
CA ARG A 246 -12.35 8.14 -18.51
C ARG A 246 -11.89 8.13 -19.96
N LYS A 247 -11.01 7.18 -20.30
CA LYS A 247 -10.54 6.96 -21.67
C LYS A 247 -11.68 6.47 -22.56
N LEU A 248 -12.37 5.40 -22.13
CA LEU A 248 -13.50 4.83 -22.87
C LEU A 248 -14.65 5.83 -23.01
N ALA A 249 -14.96 6.62 -21.98
CA ALA A 249 -16.00 7.64 -22.05
C ALA A 249 -15.73 8.68 -23.13
N ARG A 250 -14.46 9.12 -23.23
CA ARG A 250 -14.04 10.08 -24.26
C ARG A 250 -14.10 9.47 -25.65
N GLU A 251 -13.49 8.29 -25.83
CA GLU A 251 -13.44 7.61 -27.14
C GLU A 251 -14.83 7.23 -27.67
N MET A 252 -15.72 6.81 -26.81
CA MET A 252 -17.08 6.39 -27.16
C MET A 252 -18.11 7.54 -27.12
N GLY A 253 -17.74 8.70 -26.61
CA GLY A 253 -18.64 9.84 -26.42
C GLY A 253 -19.75 9.57 -25.41
N LEU A 254 -19.40 8.98 -24.24
CA LEU A 254 -20.37 8.59 -23.21
C LEU A 254 -20.69 9.70 -22.23
N PHE A 255 -19.66 10.33 -21.69
CA PHE A 255 -19.75 11.47 -20.76
C PHE A 255 -18.44 12.26 -20.75
N HIS A 256 -18.47 13.44 -20.14
CA HIS A 256 -17.27 14.19 -19.77
C HIS A 256 -17.41 14.78 -18.37
N ILE A 257 -16.29 15.19 -17.80
CA ILE A 257 -16.19 15.91 -16.55
C ILE A 257 -15.53 17.25 -16.86
N GLN A 258 -16.02 18.33 -16.27
CA GLN A 258 -15.46 19.66 -16.44
C GLN A 258 -15.45 20.44 -15.14
N GLN A 259 -14.75 21.58 -15.14
CA GLN A 259 -14.44 22.34 -13.93
C GLN A 259 -15.70 22.90 -13.23
N GLU A 260 -16.77 23.18 -13.96
CA GLU A 260 -18.01 23.73 -13.40
C GLU A 260 -18.82 22.70 -12.60
N ALA A 261 -18.44 21.43 -12.65
CA ALA A 261 -19.09 20.35 -11.88
C ALA A 261 -18.09 19.26 -11.54
N VAL A 262 -17.12 19.60 -10.68
CA VAL A 262 -16.08 18.67 -10.23
C VAL A 262 -16.71 17.45 -9.58
N GLY A 263 -16.26 16.25 -9.96
CA GLY A 263 -16.80 14.98 -9.48
C GLY A 263 -18.16 14.57 -10.07
N SER A 264 -18.78 15.41 -10.91
CA SER A 264 -20.06 15.13 -11.55
C SER A 264 -19.92 14.95 -13.06
N MET A 265 -20.69 14.02 -13.63
CA MET A 265 -20.60 13.67 -15.04
C MET A 265 -21.67 14.36 -15.87
N PHE A 266 -21.26 14.97 -17.00
CA PHE A 266 -22.16 15.43 -18.06
C PHE A 266 -22.41 14.27 -19.02
N TRP A 267 -23.57 13.64 -18.91
CA TRP A 267 -23.93 12.47 -19.70
C TRP A 267 -24.33 12.84 -21.12
N HIS A 268 -23.64 12.28 -22.12
CA HIS A 268 -24.02 12.36 -23.51
C HIS A 268 -25.13 11.35 -23.85
N PRO A 269 -25.82 11.47 -24.99
CA PRO A 269 -26.95 10.60 -25.32
C PRO A 269 -26.65 9.10 -25.29
N LYS A 270 -25.45 8.69 -25.74
CA LYS A 270 -25.03 7.28 -25.69
C LYS A 270 -24.77 6.79 -24.24
N GLY A 271 -24.07 7.60 -23.46
CA GLY A 271 -23.79 7.29 -22.05
C GLY A 271 -25.06 7.26 -21.21
N TRP A 272 -25.96 8.24 -21.43
CA TRP A 272 -27.26 8.26 -20.75
C TRP A 272 -28.08 7.00 -21.04
N ARG A 273 -28.07 6.54 -22.29
CA ARG A 273 -28.76 5.30 -22.69
C ARG A 273 -28.16 4.08 -22.00
N LEU A 274 -26.81 4.00 -21.93
CA LEU A 274 -26.12 2.95 -21.21
C LEU A 274 -26.50 2.95 -19.73
N ARG A 275 -26.45 4.12 -19.07
CA ARG A 275 -26.86 4.28 -17.68
C ARG A 275 -28.29 3.82 -17.45
N LYS A 276 -29.24 4.23 -18.30
CA LYS A 276 -30.63 3.80 -18.21
C LYS A 276 -30.79 2.28 -18.34
N ASN A 277 -30.04 1.64 -19.20
CA ASN A 277 -30.06 0.19 -19.34
C ASN A 277 -29.57 -0.51 -18.05
N LEU A 278 -28.53 0.01 -17.40
CA LEU A 278 -28.03 -0.50 -16.12
C LEU A 278 -29.05 -0.28 -15.01
N GLU A 279 -29.66 0.92 -14.92
CA GLU A 279 -30.72 1.19 -13.95
C GLU A 279 -31.90 0.22 -14.14
N ASN A 280 -32.35 -0.01 -15.38
CA ASN A 280 -33.44 -0.94 -15.68
C ASN A 280 -33.08 -2.40 -15.33
N TYR A 281 -31.81 -2.80 -15.55
CA TYR A 281 -31.34 -4.11 -15.11
C TYR A 281 -31.45 -4.27 -13.59
N ILE A 282 -31.04 -3.26 -12.82
CA ILE A 282 -31.17 -3.28 -11.36
C ILE A 282 -32.63 -3.26 -10.92
N ARG A 283 -33.50 -2.43 -11.56
CA ARG A 283 -34.95 -2.43 -11.28
C ARG A 283 -35.57 -3.82 -11.45
N ASN A 284 -35.21 -4.53 -12.52
CA ASN A 284 -35.68 -5.89 -12.74
C ASN A 284 -35.20 -6.87 -11.64
N LYS A 285 -33.98 -6.63 -11.11
CA LYS A 285 -33.50 -7.40 -9.96
C LYS A 285 -34.23 -7.03 -8.68
N MET A 286 -34.51 -5.74 -8.44
CA MET A 286 -35.29 -5.29 -7.29
C MET A 286 -36.66 -5.96 -7.25
N VAL A 287 -37.40 -5.94 -8.37
CA VAL A 287 -38.69 -6.63 -8.47
C VAL A 287 -38.57 -8.13 -8.14
N LYS A 288 -37.54 -8.80 -8.67
CA LYS A 288 -37.30 -10.23 -8.41
C LYS A 288 -37.10 -10.56 -6.94
N TYR A 289 -36.53 -9.61 -6.16
CA TYR A 289 -36.21 -9.81 -4.73
C TYR A 289 -37.11 -9.01 -3.80
N ASP A 290 -38.31 -8.61 -4.27
CA ASP A 290 -39.34 -7.90 -3.50
C ASP A 290 -38.84 -6.56 -2.90
N TYR A 291 -38.07 -5.81 -3.69
CA TYR A 291 -37.70 -4.42 -3.38
C TYR A 291 -38.67 -3.46 -4.06
N GLU A 292 -39.09 -2.46 -3.33
CA GLU A 292 -39.89 -1.34 -3.86
C GLU A 292 -38.99 -0.13 -4.16
N GLU A 293 -39.16 0.48 -5.34
CA GLU A 293 -38.46 1.72 -5.69
C GLU A 293 -39.16 2.91 -5.04
N VAL A 294 -38.38 3.70 -4.30
CA VAL A 294 -38.83 4.92 -3.63
C VAL A 294 -38.02 6.12 -4.08
N ALA A 295 -38.49 7.32 -3.79
CA ALA A 295 -37.78 8.56 -4.03
C ALA A 295 -37.92 9.51 -2.83
N THR A 296 -36.79 10.05 -2.38
CA THR A 296 -36.74 11.00 -1.27
C THR A 296 -36.22 12.37 -1.73
N PRO A 297 -36.56 13.49 -1.05
CA PRO A 297 -36.07 14.80 -1.42
C PRO A 297 -34.57 14.89 -1.46
N GLN A 298 -34.01 15.66 -2.40
CA GLN A 298 -32.57 15.90 -2.49
C GLN A 298 -32.06 16.84 -1.41
N LEU A 299 -32.85 17.84 -1.07
CA LEU A 299 -32.52 18.87 -0.10
C LEU A 299 -33.43 18.67 1.12
N MET A 300 -32.86 18.48 2.29
CA MET A 300 -33.57 18.23 3.54
C MET A 300 -32.99 19.08 4.67
N ASP A 301 -33.87 19.40 5.64
CA ASP A 301 -33.55 20.23 6.80
C ASP A 301 -32.45 19.60 7.66
N ARG A 302 -31.59 20.43 8.23
CA ARG A 302 -30.51 20.09 9.14
C ARG A 302 -30.95 19.15 10.29
N ILE A 303 -32.16 19.37 10.82
CA ILE A 303 -32.72 18.58 11.92
C ILE A 303 -32.71 17.07 11.62
N LEU A 304 -32.93 16.67 10.37
CA LEU A 304 -32.86 15.25 9.98
C LEU A 304 -31.45 14.68 10.12
N TRP A 305 -30.47 15.47 9.74
CA TRP A 305 -29.05 15.07 9.76
C TRP A 305 -28.49 15.03 11.18
N GLU A 306 -28.94 15.94 12.05
CA GLU A 306 -28.65 15.91 13.49
C GLU A 306 -29.23 14.65 14.14
N LYS A 307 -30.53 14.36 13.93
CA LYS A 307 -31.20 13.17 14.46
C LYS A 307 -30.57 11.87 14.01
N SER A 308 -30.02 11.82 12.81
CA SER A 308 -29.36 10.63 12.24
C SER A 308 -27.86 10.56 12.59
N GLY A 309 -27.30 11.55 13.28
CA GLY A 309 -25.88 11.63 13.65
C GLY A 309 -24.92 11.95 12.50
N HIS A 310 -25.45 12.27 11.31
CA HIS A 310 -24.61 12.63 10.16
C HIS A 310 -24.00 14.01 10.33
N TRP A 311 -24.72 14.94 10.92
CA TRP A 311 -24.25 16.31 11.11
C TRP A 311 -22.99 16.37 11.98
N ASP A 312 -22.96 15.65 13.08
CA ASP A 312 -21.84 15.65 14.00
C ASP A 312 -20.60 14.91 13.47
N LYS A 313 -20.82 13.88 12.64
CA LYS A 313 -19.74 13.02 12.15
C LYS A 313 -19.20 13.41 10.78
N TYR A 314 -20.04 14.00 9.93
CA TYR A 314 -19.77 14.24 8.51
C TYR A 314 -20.22 15.62 8.06
N GLY A 315 -20.42 16.59 8.98
CA GLY A 315 -20.92 17.91 8.65
C GLY A 315 -20.04 18.64 7.63
N ASP A 316 -18.73 18.53 7.75
CA ASP A 316 -17.76 19.13 6.84
C ASP A 316 -17.79 18.50 5.43
N ASP A 317 -18.24 17.26 5.33
CA ASP A 317 -18.37 16.52 4.06
C ASP A 317 -19.76 16.71 3.41
N MET A 318 -20.61 17.58 3.95
CA MET A 318 -21.95 17.85 3.42
C MET A 318 -22.02 19.20 2.72
N PHE A 319 -22.70 19.24 1.56
CA PHE A 319 -23.07 20.52 0.93
C PHE A 319 -24.27 21.11 1.65
N THR A 320 -24.09 22.26 2.29
CA THR A 320 -25.13 22.98 3.02
C THR A 320 -25.65 24.17 2.23
N VAL A 321 -26.91 24.53 2.46
CA VAL A 321 -27.60 25.66 1.84
C VAL A 321 -28.40 26.39 2.91
N CYS A 322 -28.26 27.71 2.99
CA CYS A 322 -29.10 28.56 3.82
C CYS A 322 -30.23 29.16 2.98
N THR A 323 -31.47 29.06 3.44
CA THR A 323 -32.64 29.63 2.77
C THR A 323 -32.86 31.09 3.17
N HIS A 324 -33.74 31.82 2.46
CA HIS A 324 -34.04 33.22 2.78
C HIS A 324 -34.69 33.46 4.17
N ASP A 325 -35.28 32.42 4.74
CA ASP A 325 -35.88 32.40 6.07
C ASP A 325 -34.92 31.77 7.11
N ASP A 326 -33.60 31.84 6.87
CA ASP A 326 -32.52 31.42 7.73
C ASP A 326 -32.59 29.92 8.15
N ARG A 327 -33.22 29.06 7.35
CA ARG A 327 -33.21 27.63 7.57
C ARG A 327 -31.96 27.01 6.92
N GLU A 328 -31.24 26.24 7.70
CA GLU A 328 -30.10 25.49 7.22
C GLU A 328 -30.53 24.11 6.71
N MET A 329 -30.24 23.83 5.46
CA MET A 329 -30.57 22.57 4.79
C MET A 329 -29.31 21.94 4.22
N ALA A 330 -29.32 20.63 3.97
CA ALA A 330 -28.20 19.96 3.30
C ALA A 330 -28.68 19.09 2.14
N ILE A 331 -27.84 19.04 1.10
CA ILE A 331 -28.01 18.09 0.01
C ILE A 331 -27.66 16.70 0.56
N LYS A 332 -28.51 15.73 0.34
CA LYS A 332 -28.36 14.40 0.93
C LYS A 332 -27.06 13.70 0.52
N PRO A 333 -26.20 13.32 1.48
CA PRO A 333 -25.04 12.48 1.22
C PRO A 333 -25.38 10.99 1.20
N MET A 334 -26.55 10.62 1.76
CA MET A 334 -27.06 9.24 1.85
C MET A 334 -28.59 9.22 1.77
N ASN A 335 -29.15 8.12 1.27
CA ASN A 335 -30.60 7.90 1.18
C ASN A 335 -31.23 7.40 2.48
N CYS A 336 -30.45 6.72 3.33
CA CYS A 336 -30.97 6.00 4.50
C CYS A 336 -31.84 6.84 5.45
N PRO A 337 -31.47 8.07 5.84
CA PRO A 337 -32.32 8.90 6.69
C PRO A 337 -33.68 9.23 6.07
N GLY A 338 -33.74 9.43 4.75
CA GLY A 338 -34.99 9.62 4.02
C GLY A 338 -35.86 8.36 3.99
N HIS A 339 -35.27 7.19 3.80
CA HIS A 339 -35.97 5.91 3.84
C HIS A 339 -36.58 5.64 5.24
N VAL A 340 -35.89 6.01 6.30
CA VAL A 340 -36.40 5.93 7.67
C VAL A 340 -37.65 6.83 7.83
N GLN A 341 -37.70 7.99 7.18
CA GLN A 341 -38.90 8.85 7.21
C GLN A 341 -40.08 8.19 6.50
N ILE A 342 -39.85 7.51 5.37
CA ILE A 342 -40.90 6.71 4.69
C ILE A 342 -41.36 5.56 5.59
N PHE A 343 -40.42 4.86 6.21
CA PHE A 343 -40.73 3.77 7.15
C PHE A 343 -41.59 4.27 8.33
N ASN A 344 -41.32 5.44 8.87
CA ASN A 344 -42.02 6.02 10.01
C ASN A 344 -43.45 6.55 9.69
N GLN A 345 -43.83 6.56 8.40
CA GLN A 345 -45.19 6.96 8.03
C GLN A 345 -46.19 5.85 8.31
N GLY A 346 -47.18 6.15 9.12
CA GLY A 346 -48.25 5.21 9.47
C GLY A 346 -47.80 4.10 10.45
N ILE A 347 -48.76 3.31 10.88
CA ILE A 347 -48.55 2.19 11.78
C ILE A 347 -48.11 0.97 10.96
N LYS A 348 -46.98 0.36 11.34
CA LYS A 348 -46.45 -0.86 10.74
C LYS A 348 -46.66 -2.04 11.70
N SER A 349 -47.06 -3.17 11.15
CA SER A 349 -47.10 -4.43 11.89
C SER A 349 -45.75 -5.17 11.69
N TYR A 350 -45.39 -5.98 12.69
CA TYR A 350 -44.23 -6.88 12.51
C TYR A 350 -44.42 -7.87 11.33
N ARG A 351 -45.69 -8.08 10.89
CA ARG A 351 -46.02 -8.93 9.75
C ARG A 351 -45.71 -8.26 8.40
N ASP A 352 -45.54 -6.94 8.39
CA ASP A 352 -45.17 -6.16 7.19
C ASP A 352 -43.66 -6.19 6.93
N LEU A 353 -42.89 -6.80 7.85
CA LEU A 353 -41.44 -6.92 7.75
C LEU A 353 -41.00 -8.24 7.13
N PRO A 354 -39.87 -8.25 6.39
CA PRO A 354 -38.99 -7.11 6.11
C PRO A 354 -39.52 -6.22 4.99
N ILE A 355 -39.40 -4.89 5.17
CA ILE A 355 -39.63 -3.90 4.12
C ILE A 355 -38.32 -3.69 3.38
N ARG A 356 -38.33 -3.80 2.05
CA ARG A 356 -37.15 -3.63 1.20
C ARG A 356 -37.35 -2.46 0.26
N MET A 357 -36.54 -1.42 0.42
CA MET A 357 -36.62 -0.21 -0.40
C MET A 357 -35.29 0.04 -1.12
N GLY A 358 -35.38 0.58 -2.33
CA GLY A 358 -34.23 1.05 -3.10
C GLY A 358 -34.52 2.36 -3.80
N GLU A 359 -33.50 3.16 -4.05
CA GLU A 359 -33.64 4.48 -4.64
C GLU A 359 -32.51 4.74 -5.66
N PHE A 360 -32.87 5.28 -6.84
CA PHE A 360 -31.93 5.74 -7.86
C PHE A 360 -31.88 7.27 -7.83
N THR A 361 -30.93 7.80 -7.10
CA THR A 361 -30.77 9.26 -6.97
C THR A 361 -29.30 9.64 -6.91
N ALA A 362 -28.98 10.88 -7.24
CA ALA A 362 -27.65 11.41 -7.07
C ALA A 362 -27.40 11.73 -5.59
N LEU A 363 -26.28 11.31 -5.08
CA LEU A 363 -25.79 11.66 -3.74
C LEU A 363 -24.55 12.54 -3.91
N PHE A 364 -24.39 13.53 -3.04
CA PHE A 364 -23.30 14.50 -3.13
C PHE A 364 -22.56 14.55 -1.79
N ARG A 365 -21.23 14.48 -1.88
CA ARG A 365 -20.33 14.62 -0.74
C ARG A 365 -19.23 15.61 -1.06
N ASN A 366 -18.92 16.48 -0.12
CA ASN A 366 -17.87 17.48 -0.23
C ASN A 366 -16.55 16.88 0.28
N GLU A 367 -16.07 15.84 -0.36
CA GLU A 367 -14.83 15.13 0.01
C GLU A 367 -13.65 15.72 -0.77
N ALA A 368 -12.51 15.93 -0.09
CA ALA A 368 -11.30 16.49 -0.71
C ALA A 368 -10.68 15.54 -1.76
N HIS A 369 -10.96 14.25 -1.65
CA HIS A 369 -10.49 13.19 -2.54
C HIS A 369 -11.66 12.26 -2.85
N GLY A 370 -12.26 12.46 -4.02
CA GLY A 370 -13.39 11.67 -4.53
C GLY A 370 -13.11 11.06 -5.89
#